data_db0f35e40b51ade3357965bec849f61e
#
_entry.id   db0f35e40b51ade3357965bec849f61e
#
_cell.length_a   1.000
_cell.length_b   1.000
_cell.length_c   1.000
_cell.angle_alpha   90.00
_cell.angle_beta   90.00
_cell.angle_gamma   90.00
#
_symmetry.space_group_name_H-M   'P 1'
#
loop_
_entity.id
_entity.type
_entity.pdbx_description
1 polymer ?
#
loop_
_entity_poly.entity_id
_entity_poly.type
_entity_poly.pdbx_seq_one_letter_code
_entity_poly.pdbx_strand_id
1 'polypeptide(L)'
;MEIILEYIYTGSVKEESLTKDNTIEAFYAADYFQLSDLQNFITKTIKNINFAKKCSPELLSKVSETMLLKENDFLLNLLVETVAIIPLNNVEFGRLSITGLKYLLSITHEKETPFVTREYEVFRYSVILTAKQISDYAYRTFMDRLPALEQIENSIKVGNKSVIDHQKVANELEPLIKYIDFKRIKTQILANIIEPLEIIPTEIILSVYRFKALLNVLNFNDIRGKPYVINGIDYVWDESARGLKFIIKDNGKIVQAPYQSAHQNVRAKVALENDIFEWDVIIERECDCIWVGVCASENFNYEITAGVQFTGWVLGSNGCCSHFGNNIENYCPSFGDGTKVTVHLNMIKRTCSFTVNGIRYPIVSKWNNLPSKLYPVVSLCYPGRIRIQPHTI
;
A
#
# COMPACT_ATOMS: atom_id res chain seq x y z
N MET A 1 -34.93 -5.56 18.06
CA MET A 1 -35.79 -4.82 19.01
C MET A 1 -35.28 -4.90 20.45
N GLU A 2 -34.80 -6.06 20.91
CA GLU A 2 -34.32 -6.28 22.31
C GLU A 2 -33.20 -5.29 22.72
N ILE A 3 -32.19 -5.05 21.89
CA ILE A 3 -31.09 -4.10 22.17
C ILE A 3 -31.61 -2.67 22.39
N ILE A 4 -32.61 -2.23 21.62
CA ILE A 4 -33.21 -0.90 21.77
C ILE A 4 -33.97 -0.80 23.07
N LEU A 5 -34.73 -1.84 23.43
CA LEU A 5 -35.48 -1.89 24.70
C LEU A 5 -34.49 -1.93 25.88
N GLU A 6 -33.44 -2.77 25.82
CA GLU A 6 -32.41 -2.82 26.86
C GLU A 6 -31.83 -1.41 27.09
N TYR A 7 -31.46 -0.71 26.01
CA TYR A 7 -30.92 0.64 26.11
C TYR A 7 -31.91 1.65 26.70
N ILE A 8 -33.17 1.64 26.24
CA ILE A 8 -34.19 2.58 26.72
C ILE A 8 -34.49 2.40 28.22
N TYR A 9 -34.53 1.14 28.71
CA TYR A 9 -34.83 0.85 30.10
C TYR A 9 -33.65 0.94 31.07
N THR A 10 -32.43 0.71 30.57
CA THR A 10 -31.25 0.62 31.45
C THR A 10 -30.24 1.76 31.22
N GLY A 11 -30.40 2.53 30.14
CA GLY A 11 -29.47 3.55 29.73
C GLY A 11 -28.14 3.03 29.14
N SER A 12 -27.97 1.70 29.02
CA SER A 12 -26.75 1.07 28.51
C SER A 12 -27.02 -0.30 27.91
N VAL A 13 -26.09 -0.79 27.11
CA VAL A 13 -26.12 -2.14 26.50
C VAL A 13 -24.79 -2.81 26.81
N LYS A 14 -24.81 -4.09 27.11
CA LYS A 14 -23.59 -4.89 27.30
C LYS A 14 -22.99 -5.26 25.92
N GLU A 15 -21.66 -5.31 25.84
CA GLU A 15 -20.97 -5.69 24.57
C GLU A 15 -21.39 -7.11 24.13
N GLU A 16 -21.59 -8.03 25.09
CA GLU A 16 -21.99 -9.41 24.83
C GLU A 16 -23.41 -9.54 24.27
N SER A 17 -24.28 -8.52 24.46
CA SER A 17 -25.63 -8.48 23.89
C SER A 17 -25.62 -8.28 22.37
N LEU A 18 -24.51 -7.72 21.81
CA LEU A 18 -24.34 -7.54 20.37
C LEU A 18 -23.76 -8.80 19.73
N THR A 19 -24.42 -9.26 18.68
CA THR A 19 -24.09 -10.49 17.94
C THR A 19 -24.13 -10.25 16.44
N LYS A 20 -23.64 -11.22 15.65
CA LYS A 20 -23.79 -11.19 14.19
C LYS A 20 -25.24 -11.14 13.69
N ASP A 21 -26.22 -11.47 14.56
CA ASP A 21 -27.63 -11.60 14.18
C ASP A 21 -28.45 -10.35 14.49
N ASN A 22 -28.00 -9.48 15.41
CA ASN A 22 -28.75 -8.30 15.85
C ASN A 22 -28.03 -6.95 15.67
N THR A 23 -26.71 -6.94 15.38
CA THR A 23 -25.91 -5.71 15.34
C THR A 23 -26.33 -4.77 14.20
N ILE A 24 -26.67 -5.30 13.02
CA ILE A 24 -27.09 -4.49 11.86
C ILE A 24 -28.41 -3.80 12.17
N GLU A 25 -29.41 -4.58 12.61
CA GLU A 25 -30.75 -4.08 12.96
C GLU A 25 -30.69 -3.08 14.12
N ALA A 26 -29.83 -3.34 15.11
CA ALA A 26 -29.63 -2.43 16.24
C ALA A 26 -29.00 -1.10 15.79
N PHE A 27 -28.02 -1.15 14.87
CA PHE A 27 -27.37 0.05 14.33
C PHE A 27 -28.36 0.95 13.59
N TYR A 28 -29.14 0.39 12.65
CA TYR A 28 -30.13 1.16 11.89
C TYR A 28 -31.32 1.59 12.73
N ALA A 29 -31.75 0.80 13.71
CA ALA A 29 -32.77 1.22 14.64
C ALA A 29 -32.29 2.36 15.54
N ALA A 30 -31.03 2.34 16.00
CA ALA A 30 -30.46 3.44 16.76
C ALA A 30 -30.40 4.73 15.93
N ASP A 31 -30.06 4.64 14.63
CA ASP A 31 -30.09 5.75 13.70
C ASP A 31 -31.52 6.30 13.52
N TYR A 32 -32.47 5.43 13.24
CA TYR A 32 -33.89 5.79 13.04
C TYR A 32 -34.50 6.49 14.25
N PHE A 33 -34.20 6.01 15.47
CA PHE A 33 -34.68 6.60 16.73
C PHE A 33 -33.79 7.72 17.27
N GLN A 34 -32.75 8.12 16.51
CA GLN A 34 -31.79 9.18 16.88
C GLN A 34 -31.08 8.94 18.22
N LEU A 35 -30.80 7.68 18.54
CA LEU A 35 -30.09 7.25 19.73
C LEU A 35 -28.55 7.28 19.50
N SER A 36 -28.00 8.48 19.44
CA SER A 36 -26.58 8.71 19.05
C SER A 36 -25.58 7.97 19.95
N ASP A 37 -25.83 7.91 21.26
CA ASP A 37 -24.93 7.22 22.19
C ASP A 37 -24.92 5.71 21.97
N LEU A 38 -26.08 5.12 21.67
CA LEU A 38 -26.19 3.71 21.31
C LEU A 38 -25.48 3.43 19.96
N GLN A 39 -25.68 4.29 18.98
CA GLN A 39 -25.01 4.16 17.67
C GLN A 39 -23.48 4.25 17.81
N ASN A 40 -22.98 5.19 18.64
CA ASN A 40 -21.57 5.30 18.95
C ASN A 40 -21.03 4.07 19.70
N PHE A 41 -21.80 3.53 20.64
CA PHE A 41 -21.44 2.30 21.32
C PHE A 41 -21.33 1.11 20.35
N ILE A 42 -22.31 0.91 19.48
CA ILE A 42 -22.28 -0.15 18.45
C ILE A 42 -21.08 0.03 17.53
N THR A 43 -20.82 1.26 17.06
CA THR A 43 -19.64 1.59 16.23
C THR A 43 -18.32 1.23 16.91
N LYS A 44 -18.19 1.57 18.21
CA LYS A 44 -17.01 1.24 19.02
C LYS A 44 -16.85 -0.28 19.20
N THR A 45 -17.96 -0.99 19.43
CA THR A 45 -17.96 -2.45 19.55
C THR A 45 -17.53 -3.13 18.24
N ILE A 46 -18.02 -2.68 17.08
CA ILE A 46 -17.60 -3.19 15.78
C ILE A 46 -16.09 -2.99 15.56
N LYS A 47 -15.51 -1.88 16.02
CA LYS A 47 -14.05 -1.61 15.95
C LYS A 47 -13.22 -2.44 16.94
N ASN A 48 -13.83 -3.08 17.93
CA ASN A 48 -13.13 -3.97 18.85
C ASN A 48 -12.60 -5.19 18.08
N ILE A 49 -11.30 -5.47 18.17
CA ILE A 49 -10.64 -6.52 17.41
C ILE A 49 -11.21 -7.93 17.66
N ASN A 50 -11.67 -8.21 18.90
CA ASN A 50 -12.26 -9.49 19.25
C ASN A 50 -13.65 -9.65 18.62
N PHE A 51 -14.48 -8.61 18.68
CA PHE A 51 -15.77 -8.57 18.02
C PHE A 51 -15.60 -8.63 16.49
N ALA A 52 -14.67 -7.86 15.93
CA ALA A 52 -14.36 -7.85 14.51
C ALA A 52 -14.02 -9.26 14.00
N LYS A 53 -13.09 -9.95 14.64
CA LYS A 53 -12.72 -11.33 14.27
C LYS A 53 -13.90 -12.31 14.38
N LYS A 54 -14.77 -12.11 15.37
CA LYS A 54 -15.89 -13.01 15.65
C LYS A 54 -17.09 -12.78 14.74
N CYS A 55 -17.40 -11.53 14.35
CA CYS A 55 -18.69 -11.18 13.75
C CYS A 55 -18.58 -10.41 12.43
N SER A 56 -17.51 -9.57 12.21
CA SER A 56 -17.51 -8.62 11.10
C SER A 56 -17.54 -9.25 9.70
N PRO A 57 -16.94 -10.43 9.41
CA PRO A 57 -17.08 -11.06 8.09
C PRO A 57 -18.53 -11.41 7.73
N GLU A 58 -19.28 -11.97 8.66
CA GLU A 58 -20.72 -12.30 8.46
C GLU A 58 -21.57 -11.03 8.36
N LEU A 59 -21.28 -10.01 9.18
CA LEU A 59 -21.98 -8.73 9.11
C LEU A 59 -21.76 -8.06 7.75
N LEU A 60 -20.50 -8.04 7.24
CA LEU A 60 -20.18 -7.52 5.91
C LEU A 60 -20.95 -8.26 4.81
N SER A 61 -21.04 -9.60 4.91
CA SER A 61 -21.82 -10.41 3.97
C SER A 61 -23.29 -10.03 3.98
N LYS A 62 -23.90 -9.98 5.16
CA LYS A 62 -25.32 -9.61 5.32
C LYS A 62 -25.62 -8.21 4.76
N VAL A 63 -24.82 -7.21 5.12
CA VAL A 63 -25.04 -5.82 4.67
C VAL A 63 -24.86 -5.73 3.15
N SER A 64 -23.82 -6.36 2.58
CA SER A 64 -23.56 -6.32 1.14
C SER A 64 -24.61 -7.04 0.29
N GLU A 65 -25.37 -8.00 0.85
CA GLU A 65 -26.41 -8.77 0.16
C GLU A 65 -27.80 -8.15 0.29
N THR A 66 -28.09 -7.50 1.43
CA THR A 66 -29.45 -7.04 1.74
C THR A 66 -29.73 -5.59 1.37
N MET A 67 -28.71 -4.78 1.19
CA MET A 67 -28.89 -3.36 0.86
C MET A 67 -28.71 -3.08 -0.62
N LEU A 68 -29.65 -2.32 -1.19
CA LEU A 68 -29.42 -1.53 -2.40
C LEU A 68 -28.28 -0.57 -2.07
N LEU A 69 -27.06 -0.93 -2.51
CA LEU A 69 -25.81 -0.25 -2.21
C LEU A 69 -25.93 1.26 -2.46
N LYS A 70 -26.15 2.04 -1.43
CA LYS A 70 -25.93 3.48 -1.49
C LYS A 70 -24.40 3.70 -1.43
N GLU A 71 -23.88 4.44 -2.39
CA GLU A 71 -22.46 4.80 -2.51
C GLU A 71 -21.95 5.56 -1.30
N ASN A 72 -22.09 5.30 -0.12
CA ASN A 72 -21.53 5.89 1.11
C ASN A 72 -22.24 5.41 2.37
N ASP A 73 -22.63 4.12 2.42
CA ASP A 73 -23.16 3.57 3.65
C ASP A 73 -22.05 3.51 4.73
N PHE A 74 -22.26 4.25 5.83
CA PHE A 74 -21.30 4.36 6.92
C PHE A 74 -20.99 2.99 7.54
N LEU A 75 -22.02 2.18 7.80
CA LEU A 75 -21.85 0.86 8.42
C LEU A 75 -21.05 -0.09 7.51
N LEU A 76 -21.33 -0.05 6.23
CA LEU A 76 -20.65 -0.87 5.22
C LEU A 76 -19.16 -0.52 5.13
N ASN A 77 -18.82 0.78 5.06
CA ASN A 77 -17.43 1.23 5.08
C ASN A 77 -16.72 0.86 6.39
N LEU A 78 -17.38 1.01 7.53
CA LEU A 78 -16.86 0.61 8.83
C LEU A 78 -16.54 -0.90 8.89
N LEU A 79 -17.43 -1.73 8.35
CA LEU A 79 -17.22 -3.18 8.28
C LEU A 79 -16.08 -3.55 7.33
N VAL A 80 -15.94 -2.85 6.20
CA VAL A 80 -14.78 -3.03 5.31
C VAL A 80 -13.48 -2.72 6.04
N GLU A 81 -13.39 -1.57 6.73
CA GLU A 81 -12.19 -1.20 7.50
C GLU A 81 -11.84 -2.26 8.56
N THR A 82 -12.83 -2.78 9.26
CA THR A 82 -12.62 -3.78 10.30
C THR A 82 -12.26 -5.16 9.76
N VAL A 83 -12.79 -5.57 8.62
CA VAL A 83 -12.43 -6.84 7.97
C VAL A 83 -11.07 -6.73 7.28
N ALA A 84 -10.73 -5.56 6.71
CA ALA A 84 -9.44 -5.33 6.03
C ALA A 84 -8.21 -5.54 6.92
N ILE A 85 -8.33 -5.33 8.23
CA ILE A 85 -7.26 -5.57 9.20
C ILE A 85 -7.19 -7.02 9.72
N ILE A 86 -8.08 -7.91 9.25
CA ILE A 86 -8.08 -9.34 9.58
C ILE A 86 -7.46 -10.08 8.38
N PRO A 87 -6.38 -10.85 8.56
CA PRO A 87 -5.87 -11.70 7.48
C PRO A 87 -6.96 -12.66 6.97
N LEU A 88 -7.21 -12.69 5.66
CA LEU A 88 -8.25 -13.56 5.08
C LEU A 88 -8.02 -15.05 5.42
N ASN A 89 -6.77 -15.47 5.61
CA ASN A 89 -6.44 -16.83 6.07
C ASN A 89 -7.01 -17.17 7.45
N ASN A 90 -7.35 -16.16 8.26
CA ASN A 90 -7.97 -16.32 9.57
C ASN A 90 -9.50 -16.26 9.50
N VAL A 91 -10.07 -16.03 8.32
CA VAL A 91 -11.52 -16.03 8.08
C VAL A 91 -11.91 -17.38 7.47
N GLU A 92 -12.68 -18.19 8.21
CA GLU A 92 -13.15 -19.49 7.72
C GLU A 92 -13.97 -19.33 6.43
N PHE A 93 -13.77 -20.23 5.48
CA PHE A 93 -14.51 -20.23 4.22
C PHE A 93 -16.02 -20.43 4.47
N GLY A 94 -16.82 -19.47 4.03
CA GLY A 94 -18.27 -19.43 4.21
C GLY A 94 -18.73 -18.41 5.26
N ARG A 95 -17.82 -17.82 6.06
CA ARG A 95 -18.16 -16.68 6.92
C ARG A 95 -18.24 -15.36 6.15
N LEU A 96 -17.48 -15.23 5.07
CA LEU A 96 -17.56 -14.12 4.13
C LEU A 96 -18.17 -14.63 2.81
N SER A 97 -19.22 -13.97 2.32
CA SER A 97 -19.83 -14.29 1.03
C SER A 97 -19.01 -13.75 -0.14
N ILE A 98 -19.26 -14.24 -1.37
CA ILE A 98 -18.62 -13.68 -2.57
C ILE A 98 -18.99 -12.21 -2.76
N THR A 99 -20.24 -11.82 -2.48
CA THR A 99 -20.69 -10.42 -2.55
C THR A 99 -19.95 -9.56 -1.54
N GLY A 100 -19.82 -10.03 -0.29
CA GLY A 100 -19.05 -9.36 0.76
C GLY A 100 -17.56 -9.25 0.41
N LEU A 101 -16.98 -10.33 -0.11
CA LEU A 101 -15.60 -10.34 -0.58
C LEU A 101 -15.38 -9.36 -1.75
N LYS A 102 -16.26 -9.39 -2.76
CA LYS A 102 -16.20 -8.46 -3.90
C LYS A 102 -16.22 -7.01 -3.42
N TYR A 103 -17.12 -6.69 -2.46
CA TYR A 103 -17.21 -5.34 -1.92
C TYR A 103 -15.93 -4.94 -1.15
N LEU A 104 -15.44 -5.83 -0.27
CA LEU A 104 -14.16 -5.64 0.44
C LEU A 104 -13.01 -5.35 -0.54
N LEU A 105 -12.90 -6.16 -1.60
CA LEU A 105 -11.84 -6.03 -2.58
C LEU A 105 -11.98 -4.76 -3.42
N SER A 106 -13.19 -4.36 -3.82
CA SER A 106 -13.41 -3.13 -4.60
C SER A 106 -13.01 -1.88 -3.82
N ILE A 107 -13.43 -1.75 -2.58
CA ILE A 107 -13.13 -0.59 -1.75
C ILE A 107 -11.62 -0.52 -1.42
N THR A 108 -11.00 -1.67 -1.10
CA THR A 108 -9.56 -1.70 -0.77
C THR A 108 -8.66 -1.58 -2.00
N HIS A 109 -9.19 -1.82 -3.22
CA HIS A 109 -8.46 -1.63 -4.48
C HIS A 109 -8.39 -0.14 -4.86
N GLU A 110 -9.49 0.60 -4.67
CA GLU A 110 -9.62 2.00 -5.09
C GLU A 110 -9.07 2.99 -4.07
N LYS A 111 -9.10 2.63 -2.79
CA LYS A 111 -8.64 3.48 -1.68
C LYS A 111 -7.31 2.97 -1.14
N GLU A 112 -6.46 3.86 -0.66
CA GLU A 112 -5.27 3.54 0.13
C GLU A 112 -5.68 3.05 1.55
N THR A 113 -6.66 2.16 1.63
CA THR A 113 -7.14 1.59 2.89
C THR A 113 -6.17 0.51 3.34
N PRO A 114 -5.71 0.50 4.59
CA PRO A 114 -4.84 -0.56 5.09
C PRO A 114 -5.48 -1.93 4.89
N PHE A 115 -4.76 -2.83 4.22
CA PHE A 115 -5.21 -4.20 3.98
C PHE A 115 -4.07 -5.16 4.32
N VAL A 116 -4.26 -6.01 5.32
CA VAL A 116 -3.17 -6.82 5.89
C VAL A 116 -2.89 -8.10 5.11
N THR A 117 -3.83 -8.54 4.25
CA THR A 117 -3.69 -9.78 3.49
C THR A 117 -2.81 -9.56 2.27
N ARG A 118 -1.81 -10.42 2.06
CA ARG A 118 -0.94 -10.43 0.89
C ARG A 118 -1.71 -10.82 -0.36
N GLU A 119 -1.36 -10.28 -1.52
CA GLU A 119 -2.16 -10.39 -2.74
C GLU A 119 -2.33 -11.83 -3.25
N TYR A 120 -1.33 -12.69 -3.08
CA TYR A 120 -1.48 -14.12 -3.35
C TYR A 120 -2.55 -14.78 -2.47
N GLU A 121 -2.60 -14.43 -1.19
CA GLU A 121 -3.61 -14.97 -0.27
C GLU A 121 -5.01 -14.42 -0.56
N VAL A 122 -5.10 -13.19 -1.09
CA VAL A 122 -6.36 -12.65 -1.63
C VAL A 122 -6.85 -13.50 -2.80
N PHE A 123 -5.97 -13.78 -3.77
CA PHE A 123 -6.27 -14.65 -4.90
C PHE A 123 -6.67 -16.05 -4.43
N ARG A 124 -5.84 -16.66 -3.57
CA ARG A 124 -6.08 -18.00 -3.00
C ARG A 124 -7.45 -18.08 -2.32
N TYR A 125 -7.75 -17.15 -1.42
CA TYR A 125 -9.04 -17.11 -0.72
C TYR A 125 -10.21 -16.96 -1.69
N SER A 126 -10.10 -16.08 -2.68
CA SER A 126 -11.14 -15.85 -3.70
C SER A 126 -11.44 -17.13 -4.49
N VAL A 127 -10.40 -17.83 -4.97
CA VAL A 127 -10.56 -19.07 -5.73
C VAL A 127 -11.19 -20.17 -4.89
N ILE A 128 -10.70 -20.39 -3.67
CA ILE A 128 -11.19 -21.47 -2.80
C ILE A 128 -12.64 -21.19 -2.36
N LEU A 129 -12.98 -19.94 -2.05
CA LEU A 129 -14.35 -19.55 -1.71
C LEU A 129 -15.31 -19.80 -2.88
N THR A 130 -14.91 -19.41 -4.10
CA THR A 130 -15.68 -19.66 -5.34
C THR A 130 -15.83 -21.16 -5.60
N ALA A 131 -14.74 -21.93 -5.49
CA ALA A 131 -14.78 -23.37 -5.66
C ALA A 131 -15.71 -24.08 -4.67
N LYS A 132 -15.76 -23.61 -3.43
CA LYS A 132 -16.64 -24.15 -2.38
C LYS A 132 -18.13 -23.97 -2.73
N GLN A 133 -18.49 -22.89 -3.42
CA GLN A 133 -19.87 -22.69 -3.88
C GLN A 133 -20.26 -23.61 -5.05
N ILE A 134 -19.30 -24.06 -5.85
CA ILE A 134 -19.56 -24.90 -7.01
C ILE A 134 -19.70 -26.37 -6.58
N SER A 135 -18.72 -26.91 -5.85
CA SER A 135 -18.78 -28.29 -5.34
C SER A 135 -17.69 -28.57 -4.30
N ASP A 136 -17.95 -29.57 -3.42
CA ASP A 136 -16.95 -30.05 -2.46
C ASP A 136 -15.70 -30.63 -3.16
N TYR A 137 -15.86 -31.19 -4.37
CA TYR A 137 -14.76 -31.69 -5.16
C TYR A 137 -13.87 -30.55 -5.65
N ALA A 138 -14.44 -29.49 -6.22
CA ALA A 138 -13.71 -28.30 -6.64
C ALA A 138 -13.01 -27.67 -5.43
N TYR A 139 -13.70 -27.52 -4.30
CA TYR A 139 -13.12 -26.99 -3.06
C TYR A 139 -11.87 -27.75 -2.64
N ARG A 140 -11.92 -29.09 -2.53
CA ARG A 140 -10.76 -29.92 -2.15
C ARG A 140 -9.64 -29.81 -3.17
N THR A 141 -9.95 -29.85 -4.44
CA THR A 141 -8.98 -29.75 -5.53
C THR A 141 -8.20 -28.43 -5.49
N PHE A 142 -8.88 -27.31 -5.30
CA PHE A 142 -8.22 -26.01 -5.22
C PHE A 142 -7.49 -25.79 -3.88
N MET A 143 -7.99 -26.37 -2.79
CA MET A 143 -7.24 -26.38 -1.51
C MET A 143 -5.88 -27.06 -1.64
N ASP A 144 -5.82 -28.20 -2.36
CA ASP A 144 -4.58 -28.94 -2.58
C ASP A 144 -3.62 -28.22 -3.55
N ARG A 145 -4.18 -27.49 -4.55
CA ARG A 145 -3.38 -26.82 -5.59
C ARG A 145 -2.93 -25.42 -5.24
N LEU A 146 -3.58 -24.80 -4.27
CA LEU A 146 -3.29 -23.46 -3.78
C LEU A 146 -2.80 -23.53 -2.33
N PRO A 147 -1.53 -23.91 -2.10
CA PRO A 147 -0.95 -23.94 -0.75
C PRO A 147 -0.93 -22.53 -0.15
N ALA A 148 -0.95 -22.41 1.17
CA ALA A 148 -0.74 -21.12 1.84
C ALA A 148 0.68 -20.60 1.56
N LEU A 149 0.86 -19.29 1.58
CA LEU A 149 2.14 -18.64 1.24
C LEU A 149 3.31 -19.18 2.08
N GLU A 150 3.08 -19.45 3.36
CA GLU A 150 4.05 -20.02 4.29
C GLU A 150 4.52 -21.44 3.88
N GLN A 151 3.66 -22.19 3.18
CA GLN A 151 3.97 -23.53 2.68
C GLN A 151 4.79 -23.48 1.39
N ILE A 152 4.59 -22.44 0.55
CA ILE A 152 5.31 -22.24 -0.70
C ILE A 152 6.79 -21.96 -0.45
N GLU A 153 7.13 -21.24 0.60
CA GLU A 153 8.52 -20.90 0.95
C GLU A 153 9.32 -22.14 1.34
N ASN A 154 8.65 -23.25 1.70
CA ASN A 154 9.28 -24.50 2.16
C ASN A 154 9.22 -25.67 1.16
N SER A 155 8.48 -25.55 0.03
CA SER A 155 8.38 -26.67 -0.93
C SER A 155 7.87 -26.25 -2.32
N ILE A 156 8.67 -26.50 -3.34
CA ILE A 156 8.30 -26.26 -4.74
C ILE A 156 8.04 -27.62 -5.40
N LYS A 157 6.77 -28.09 -5.39
CA LYS A 157 6.25 -29.04 -6.38
C LYS A 157 4.72 -29.11 -6.28
N VAL A 158 4.02 -28.45 -7.18
CA VAL A 158 2.58 -28.65 -7.41
C VAL A 158 2.43 -29.68 -8.52
N GLY A 159 1.75 -30.79 -8.26
CA GLY A 159 1.54 -31.86 -9.24
C GLY A 159 0.53 -31.47 -10.33
N ASN A 160 0.80 -31.85 -11.58
CA ASN A 160 -0.11 -31.69 -12.71
C ASN A 160 -1.26 -32.72 -12.65
N LYS A 161 -2.38 -32.36 -11.98
CA LYS A 161 -3.65 -33.07 -12.16
C LYS A 161 -4.63 -32.16 -12.90
N SER A 162 -5.35 -32.69 -13.89
CA SER A 162 -6.39 -31.94 -14.58
C SER A 162 -7.49 -31.52 -13.60
N VAL A 163 -7.91 -30.25 -13.68
CA VAL A 163 -8.98 -29.71 -12.83
C VAL A 163 -10.29 -29.90 -13.54
N ILE A 164 -11.13 -30.79 -13.03
CA ILE A 164 -12.55 -30.83 -13.42
C ILE A 164 -13.21 -29.58 -12.83
N ASP A 165 -14.08 -28.92 -13.57
CA ASP A 165 -14.77 -27.67 -13.18
C ASP A 165 -13.94 -26.36 -13.21
N HIS A 166 -12.71 -26.35 -13.75
CA HIS A 166 -11.91 -25.12 -13.83
C HIS A 166 -12.63 -23.98 -14.54
N GLN A 167 -13.37 -24.27 -15.63
CA GLN A 167 -14.11 -23.27 -16.39
C GLN A 167 -15.27 -22.66 -15.58
N LYS A 168 -15.95 -23.46 -14.76
CA LYS A 168 -17.01 -22.95 -13.89
C LYS A 168 -16.42 -22.03 -12.81
N VAL A 169 -15.28 -22.44 -12.21
CA VAL A 169 -14.59 -21.61 -11.23
C VAL A 169 -14.08 -20.32 -11.87
N ALA A 170 -13.53 -20.37 -13.09
CA ALA A 170 -13.10 -19.19 -13.82
C ALA A 170 -14.24 -18.19 -14.06
N ASN A 171 -15.42 -18.68 -14.49
CA ASN A 171 -16.60 -17.84 -14.73
C ASN A 171 -17.11 -17.17 -13.46
N GLU A 172 -17.23 -17.91 -12.35
CA GLU A 172 -17.68 -17.38 -11.08
C GLU A 172 -16.64 -16.46 -10.40
N LEU A 173 -15.35 -16.66 -10.70
CA LEU A 173 -14.25 -15.83 -10.20
C LEU A 173 -14.12 -14.51 -10.98
N GLU A 174 -14.56 -14.45 -12.23
CA GLU A 174 -14.39 -13.30 -13.13
C GLU A 174 -14.74 -11.95 -12.49
N PRO A 175 -15.86 -11.79 -11.75
CA PRO A 175 -16.20 -10.51 -11.10
C PRO A 175 -15.21 -10.04 -10.00
N LEU A 176 -14.37 -10.95 -9.49
CA LEU A 176 -13.37 -10.66 -8.47
C LEU A 176 -11.98 -10.36 -9.05
N ILE A 177 -11.67 -10.93 -10.23
CA ILE A 177 -10.34 -10.88 -10.86
C ILE A 177 -9.84 -9.44 -11.04
N LYS A 178 -10.71 -8.52 -11.44
CA LYS A 178 -10.36 -7.12 -11.68
C LYS A 178 -9.91 -6.37 -10.42
N TYR A 179 -10.24 -6.90 -9.23
CA TYR A 179 -9.84 -6.32 -7.94
C TYR A 179 -8.63 -7.00 -7.32
N ILE A 180 -8.02 -7.98 -8.02
CA ILE A 180 -6.80 -8.66 -7.59
C ILE A 180 -5.60 -8.06 -8.33
N ASP A 181 -4.61 -7.58 -7.60
CA ASP A 181 -3.42 -6.99 -8.20
C ASP A 181 -2.33 -8.06 -8.44
N PHE A 182 -2.44 -8.76 -9.56
CA PHE A 182 -1.48 -9.80 -9.96
C PHE A 182 -0.04 -9.30 -10.09
N LYS A 183 0.17 -7.99 -10.28
CA LYS A 183 1.52 -7.40 -10.33
C LYS A 183 2.26 -7.56 -9.00
N ARG A 184 1.53 -7.60 -7.88
CA ARG A 184 2.08 -7.79 -6.53
C ARG A 184 2.45 -9.24 -6.21
N ILE A 185 1.96 -10.20 -6.98
CA ILE A 185 2.25 -11.62 -6.77
C ILE A 185 3.63 -11.94 -7.34
N LYS A 186 4.47 -12.66 -6.57
CA LYS A 186 5.81 -13.09 -7.01
C LYS A 186 5.76 -13.83 -8.35
N THR A 187 6.69 -13.54 -9.26
CA THR A 187 6.72 -14.13 -10.61
C THR A 187 6.77 -15.66 -10.57
N GLN A 188 7.50 -16.24 -9.62
CA GLN A 188 7.56 -17.69 -9.44
C GLN A 188 6.21 -18.31 -9.04
N ILE A 189 5.40 -17.60 -8.23
CA ILE A 189 4.05 -18.05 -7.84
C ILE A 189 3.11 -17.94 -9.04
N LEU A 190 3.20 -16.86 -9.81
CA LEU A 190 2.42 -16.70 -11.05
C LEU A 190 2.69 -17.86 -12.01
N ALA A 191 3.97 -18.13 -12.33
CA ALA A 191 4.36 -19.15 -13.32
C ALA A 191 4.11 -20.59 -12.86
N ASN A 192 4.36 -20.89 -11.59
CA ASN A 192 4.36 -22.28 -11.11
C ASN A 192 3.03 -22.71 -10.47
N ILE A 193 2.21 -21.76 -10.03
CA ILE A 193 0.98 -22.07 -9.29
C ILE A 193 -0.26 -21.49 -9.99
N ILE A 194 -0.26 -20.21 -10.36
CA ILE A 194 -1.47 -19.54 -10.86
C ILE A 194 -1.72 -19.85 -12.35
N GLU A 195 -0.72 -19.67 -13.21
CA GLU A 195 -0.83 -19.90 -14.66
C GLU A 195 -1.27 -21.35 -14.99
N PRO A 196 -0.71 -22.40 -14.32
CA PRO A 196 -1.13 -23.78 -14.58
C PRO A 196 -2.56 -24.15 -14.14
N LEU A 197 -3.27 -23.24 -13.47
CA LEU A 197 -4.68 -23.46 -13.10
C LEU A 197 -5.64 -23.15 -14.27
N GLU A 198 -5.20 -22.35 -15.25
CA GLU A 198 -5.98 -21.95 -16.42
C GLU A 198 -7.34 -21.28 -16.09
N ILE A 199 -7.45 -20.66 -14.90
CA ILE A 199 -8.66 -19.97 -14.43
C ILE A 199 -8.58 -18.44 -14.57
N ILE A 200 -7.40 -17.91 -14.95
CA ILE A 200 -7.19 -16.48 -15.19
C ILE A 200 -6.98 -16.25 -16.68
N PRO A 201 -7.64 -15.23 -17.27
CA PRO A 201 -7.41 -14.87 -18.67
C PRO A 201 -5.92 -14.67 -19.00
N THR A 202 -5.47 -15.31 -20.09
CA THR A 202 -4.05 -15.29 -20.51
C THR A 202 -3.55 -13.86 -20.72
N GLU A 203 -4.40 -12.95 -21.20
CA GLU A 203 -4.08 -11.54 -21.42
C GLU A 203 -3.66 -10.83 -20.12
N ILE A 204 -4.31 -11.16 -19.01
CA ILE A 204 -3.96 -10.60 -17.68
C ILE A 204 -2.57 -11.09 -17.28
N ILE A 205 -2.32 -12.40 -17.37
CA ILE A 205 -1.02 -12.98 -17.01
C ILE A 205 0.10 -12.41 -17.89
N LEU A 206 -0.11 -12.34 -19.21
CA LEU A 206 0.87 -11.73 -20.13
C LEU A 206 1.11 -10.25 -19.84
N SER A 207 0.08 -9.49 -19.50
CA SER A 207 0.22 -8.07 -19.14
C SER A 207 1.09 -7.90 -17.90
N VAL A 208 0.94 -8.80 -16.91
CA VAL A 208 1.75 -8.80 -15.68
C VAL A 208 3.21 -9.16 -15.98
N TYR A 209 3.47 -10.16 -16.81
CA TYR A 209 4.84 -10.50 -17.20
C TYR A 209 5.51 -9.37 -17.98
N ARG A 210 4.81 -8.73 -18.92
CA ARG A 210 5.32 -7.56 -19.65
C ARG A 210 5.63 -6.41 -18.68
N PHE A 211 4.73 -6.11 -17.76
CA PHE A 211 4.94 -5.08 -16.75
C PHE A 211 6.18 -5.37 -15.91
N LYS A 212 6.34 -6.60 -15.40
CA LYS A 212 7.51 -7.00 -14.60
C LYS A 212 8.82 -6.98 -15.40
N ALA A 213 8.78 -7.42 -16.65
CA ALA A 213 9.95 -7.41 -17.54
C ALA A 213 10.42 -5.99 -17.86
N LEU A 214 9.49 -5.06 -18.13
CA LEU A 214 9.82 -3.65 -18.40
C LEU A 214 10.47 -2.94 -17.21
N LEU A 215 10.11 -3.32 -16.01
CA LEU A 215 10.62 -2.70 -14.78
C LEU A 215 11.91 -3.36 -14.25
N ASN A 216 12.37 -4.47 -14.84
CA ASN A 216 13.49 -5.29 -14.32
C ASN A 216 13.30 -5.66 -12.82
N VAL A 217 12.06 -5.83 -12.36
CA VAL A 217 11.75 -6.00 -10.96
C VAL A 217 11.43 -7.45 -10.64
N LEU A 218 12.19 -8.02 -9.72
CA LEU A 218 12.03 -9.42 -9.29
C LEU A 218 10.96 -9.58 -8.19
N ASN A 219 10.74 -8.58 -7.35
CA ASN A 219 9.79 -8.66 -6.24
C ASN A 219 9.13 -7.32 -5.95
N PHE A 220 7.80 -7.33 -5.81
CA PHE A 220 6.98 -6.21 -5.36
C PHE A 220 6.54 -6.42 -3.90
N ASN A 221 6.17 -5.33 -3.21
CA ASN A 221 5.40 -5.45 -1.98
C ASN A 221 4.07 -6.13 -2.30
N ASP A 222 3.82 -7.27 -1.68
CA ASP A 222 2.68 -8.14 -1.93
C ASP A 222 1.40 -7.71 -1.19
N ILE A 223 1.41 -6.55 -0.51
CA ILE A 223 0.27 -5.97 0.21
C ILE A 223 -0.31 -4.79 -0.58
N ARG A 224 -1.61 -4.81 -0.87
CA ARG A 224 -2.31 -3.71 -1.54
C ARG A 224 -2.37 -2.45 -0.65
N GLY A 225 -2.55 -1.28 -1.27
CA GLY A 225 -2.56 0.00 -0.55
C GLY A 225 -1.20 0.48 -0.07
N LYS A 226 -0.15 -0.36 -0.17
CA LYS A 226 1.24 0.06 0.04
C LYS A 226 1.88 0.38 -1.31
N PRO A 227 2.78 1.37 -1.36
CA PRO A 227 3.53 1.63 -2.57
C PRO A 227 4.21 0.37 -3.08
N TYR A 228 4.34 0.23 -4.40
CA TYR A 228 5.16 -0.82 -4.99
C TYR A 228 6.60 -0.59 -4.53
N VAL A 229 7.03 -1.24 -3.45
CA VAL A 229 8.45 -1.28 -3.12
C VAL A 229 9.09 -2.14 -4.21
N ILE A 230 9.79 -1.50 -5.10
CA ILE A 230 10.64 -2.17 -6.08
C ILE A 230 11.80 -2.75 -5.27
N ASN A 231 11.61 -3.95 -4.73
CA ASN A 231 12.66 -4.71 -4.07
C ASN A 231 13.70 -5.07 -5.14
N GLY A 232 14.80 -4.33 -5.17
CA GLY A 232 15.88 -4.49 -6.14
C GLY A 232 16.39 -3.18 -6.72
N ILE A 233 15.73 -2.03 -6.47
CA ILE A 233 16.36 -0.75 -6.77
C ILE A 233 17.51 -0.56 -5.78
N ASP A 234 18.70 -0.65 -6.31
CA ASP A 234 19.89 -0.25 -5.58
C ASP A 234 20.01 1.28 -5.63
N TYR A 235 19.45 1.94 -4.60
CA TYR A 235 19.62 3.39 -4.46
C TYR A 235 21.06 3.68 -4.10
N VAL A 236 21.83 4.12 -5.08
CA VAL A 236 23.22 4.54 -4.93
C VAL A 236 23.43 5.88 -5.61
N TRP A 237 24.25 6.71 -4.99
CA TRP A 237 24.68 7.98 -5.57
C TRP A 237 25.52 7.77 -6.83
N ASP A 238 25.33 8.61 -7.82
CA ASP A 238 26.02 8.54 -9.10
C ASP A 238 27.32 9.37 -9.04
N GLU A 239 28.47 8.71 -9.12
CA GLU A 239 29.77 9.38 -9.14
C GLU A 239 29.96 10.29 -10.35
N SER A 240 29.26 10.03 -11.47
CA SER A 240 29.29 10.85 -12.66
C SER A 240 28.34 12.04 -12.62
N ALA A 241 27.43 12.09 -11.65
CA ALA A 241 26.35 13.07 -11.55
C ALA A 241 26.32 13.71 -10.15
N ARG A 242 27.41 14.37 -9.79
CA ARG A 242 27.63 15.03 -8.50
C ARG A 242 28.46 16.32 -8.66
N GLY A 243 28.36 17.17 -7.66
CA GLY A 243 29.28 18.31 -7.50
C GLY A 243 30.73 17.85 -7.35
N LEU A 244 31.65 18.62 -7.93
CA LEU A 244 33.05 18.22 -8.08
C LEU A 244 33.75 17.86 -6.77
N LYS A 245 33.35 18.46 -5.67
CA LYS A 245 34.00 18.26 -4.36
C LYS A 245 33.45 17.08 -3.58
N PHE A 246 32.26 16.58 -3.89
CA PHE A 246 31.62 15.53 -3.11
C PHE A 246 32.40 14.22 -3.10
N ILE A 247 32.41 13.54 -1.95
CA ILE A 247 33.03 12.25 -1.74
C ILE A 247 31.92 11.22 -1.55
N ILE A 248 31.87 10.22 -2.43
CA ILE A 248 30.96 9.10 -2.33
C ILE A 248 31.68 7.93 -1.69
N LYS A 249 31.02 7.27 -0.71
CA LYS A 249 31.54 6.16 0.10
C LYS A 249 30.54 5.04 0.20
N ASP A 250 30.95 3.93 0.82
CA ASP A 250 30.09 2.80 1.15
C ASP A 250 29.33 2.28 -0.09
N ASN A 251 30.08 1.95 -1.15
CA ASN A 251 29.54 1.44 -2.42
C ASN A 251 28.44 2.33 -3.01
N GLY A 252 28.57 3.65 -2.89
CA GLY A 252 27.60 4.60 -3.43
C GLY A 252 26.46 4.96 -2.47
N LYS A 253 26.44 4.42 -1.25
CA LYS A 253 25.35 4.69 -0.30
C LYS A 253 25.48 6.00 0.46
N ILE A 254 26.69 6.47 0.64
CA ILE A 254 26.99 7.69 1.44
C ILE A 254 27.58 8.75 0.55
N VAL A 255 27.08 9.98 0.67
CA VAL A 255 27.73 11.20 0.15
C VAL A 255 28.14 12.09 1.32
N GLN A 256 29.33 12.67 1.21
CA GLN A 256 29.90 13.59 2.18
C GLN A 256 30.44 14.83 1.49
N ALA A 257 30.13 16.01 2.06
CA ALA A 257 30.71 17.27 1.67
C ALA A 257 32.04 17.48 2.43
N PRO A 258 33.18 17.60 1.74
CA PRO A 258 34.47 17.85 2.37
C PRO A 258 34.61 19.28 2.88
N TYR A 259 35.68 19.56 3.61
CA TYR A 259 35.97 20.87 4.19
C TYR A 259 35.90 21.99 3.14
N GLN A 260 35.29 23.10 3.50
CA GLN A 260 35.08 24.29 2.64
C GLN A 260 34.28 24.04 1.36
N SER A 261 33.50 22.97 1.23
CA SER A 261 32.55 22.87 0.12
C SER A 261 31.31 23.72 0.37
N ALA A 262 30.96 24.54 -0.63
CA ALA A 262 29.69 25.20 -0.73
C ALA A 262 28.57 24.16 -1.00
N HIS A 263 27.32 24.60 -1.07
CA HIS A 263 26.21 23.73 -1.48
C HIS A 263 26.43 23.18 -2.88
N GLN A 264 26.42 21.87 -2.97
CA GLN A 264 26.47 21.10 -4.21
C GLN A 264 25.41 20.01 -4.17
N ASN A 265 25.14 19.36 -5.31
CA ASN A 265 24.17 18.30 -5.44
C ASN A 265 24.82 16.97 -5.80
N VAL A 266 24.12 15.90 -5.50
CA VAL A 266 24.33 14.59 -6.08
C VAL A 266 22.98 13.96 -6.36
N ARG A 267 22.84 13.28 -7.50
CA ARG A 267 21.67 12.45 -7.79
C ARG A 267 22.02 10.98 -7.69
N ALA A 268 20.99 10.15 -7.51
CA ALA A 268 21.17 8.70 -7.59
C ALA A 268 21.28 8.23 -9.06
N LYS A 269 21.83 7.02 -9.26
CA LYS A 269 21.95 6.39 -10.59
C LYS A 269 20.58 6.00 -11.16
N VAL A 270 19.64 5.63 -10.29
CA VAL A 270 18.33 5.11 -10.69
C VAL A 270 17.45 6.21 -11.25
N ALA A 271 16.87 5.95 -12.42
CA ALA A 271 15.80 6.74 -13.00
C ALA A 271 14.44 6.27 -12.48
N LEU A 272 13.58 7.22 -12.13
CA LEU A 272 12.24 6.99 -11.59
C LEU A 272 11.21 7.39 -12.65
N GLU A 273 10.51 6.40 -13.22
CA GLU A 273 9.55 6.57 -14.31
C GLU A 273 8.31 5.66 -14.08
N ASN A 274 7.11 6.15 -14.36
CA ASN A 274 5.87 5.35 -14.52
C ASN A 274 5.48 4.42 -13.37
N ASP A 275 5.97 4.69 -12.13
CA ASP A 275 5.66 3.86 -10.94
C ASP A 275 5.59 4.70 -9.66
N ILE A 276 5.41 4.05 -8.53
CA ILE A 276 5.44 4.64 -7.19
C ILE A 276 6.74 4.21 -6.51
N PHE A 277 7.50 5.19 -6.02
CA PHE A 277 8.82 4.98 -5.44
C PHE A 277 8.88 5.51 -4.01
N GLU A 278 9.58 4.76 -3.16
CA GLU A 278 9.88 5.20 -1.79
C GLU A 278 11.33 4.86 -1.46
N TRP A 279 12.02 5.81 -0.87
CA TRP A 279 13.37 5.60 -0.37
C TRP A 279 13.63 6.47 0.86
N ASP A 280 14.55 6.02 1.68
CA ASP A 280 14.99 6.74 2.87
C ASP A 280 16.30 7.49 2.61
N VAL A 281 16.34 8.71 3.09
CA VAL A 281 17.54 9.53 3.20
C VAL A 281 17.79 9.76 4.69
N ILE A 282 18.94 9.32 5.18
CA ILE A 282 19.35 9.46 6.57
C ILE A 282 20.40 10.55 6.66
N ILE A 283 20.15 11.55 7.50
CA ILE A 283 21.10 12.62 7.78
C ILE A 283 22.07 12.10 8.85
N GLU A 284 23.26 11.66 8.43
CA GLU A 284 24.30 11.20 9.37
C GLU A 284 25.05 12.37 10.00
N ARG A 285 25.12 13.50 9.31
CA ARG A 285 25.67 14.76 9.80
C ARG A 285 25.00 15.93 9.09
N GLU A 286 24.50 16.89 9.86
CA GLU A 286 23.85 18.08 9.31
C GLU A 286 24.84 19.14 8.83
N CYS A 287 24.34 20.08 8.06
CA CYS A 287 24.99 21.33 7.66
C CYS A 287 23.95 22.47 7.72
N ASP A 288 24.30 23.67 7.31
CA ASP A 288 23.40 24.84 7.39
C ASP A 288 21.98 24.56 6.87
N CYS A 289 21.87 23.89 5.72
CA CYS A 289 20.60 23.40 5.21
C CYS A 289 20.84 22.22 4.26
N ILE A 290 20.17 21.09 4.56
CA ILE A 290 20.15 19.91 3.71
C ILE A 290 18.85 19.91 2.90
N TRP A 291 18.94 19.61 1.62
CA TRP A 291 17.78 19.47 0.75
C TRP A 291 17.66 18.03 0.24
N VAL A 292 16.48 17.45 0.34
CA VAL A 292 16.19 16.07 -0.04
C VAL A 292 14.99 16.03 -0.98
N GLY A 293 15.08 15.33 -2.09
CA GLY A 293 13.93 15.20 -3.00
C GLY A 293 14.30 14.58 -4.35
N VAL A 294 13.81 15.19 -5.42
CA VAL A 294 13.99 14.70 -6.79
C VAL A 294 14.48 15.79 -7.74
N CYS A 295 15.17 15.35 -8.82
CA CYS A 295 15.55 16.25 -9.91
C CYS A 295 15.33 15.60 -11.27
N ALA A 296 15.12 16.42 -12.30
CA ALA A 296 15.31 16.01 -13.70
C ALA A 296 16.80 16.03 -14.04
N SER A 297 17.25 15.23 -15.01
CA SER A 297 18.65 15.18 -15.41
C SER A 297 19.05 16.25 -16.42
N GLU A 298 18.09 16.72 -17.22
CA GLU A 298 18.33 17.69 -18.28
C GLU A 298 18.60 19.06 -17.68
N ASN A 299 19.71 19.68 -18.05
CA ASN A 299 20.11 21.01 -17.59
C ASN A 299 20.21 21.17 -16.06
N PHE A 300 20.45 20.07 -15.31
CA PHE A 300 20.63 20.12 -13.86
C PHE A 300 22.08 20.49 -13.52
N ASN A 301 22.26 21.57 -12.76
CA ASN A 301 23.57 22.02 -12.33
C ASN A 301 23.91 21.45 -10.94
N TYR A 302 24.99 20.68 -10.87
CA TYR A 302 25.41 20.04 -9.62
C TYR A 302 26.11 21.00 -8.64
N GLU A 303 26.51 22.19 -9.08
CA GLU A 303 27.19 23.19 -8.25
C GLU A 303 26.22 24.23 -7.62
N ILE A 304 24.93 24.17 -7.92
CA ILE A 304 23.90 25.10 -7.42
C ILE A 304 22.82 24.32 -6.74
N THR A 305 22.40 24.70 -5.52
CA THR A 305 21.33 24.04 -4.73
C THR A 305 20.12 23.66 -5.61
N ALA A 306 19.62 22.43 -5.45
CA ALA A 306 18.53 21.90 -6.28
C ALA A 306 17.24 22.73 -6.19
N GLY A 307 16.87 23.25 -5.01
CA GLY A 307 15.64 24.00 -4.79
C GLY A 307 15.54 25.32 -5.53
N VAL A 308 16.65 25.91 -5.98
CA VAL A 308 16.63 27.15 -6.78
C VAL A 308 16.56 26.89 -8.28
N GLN A 309 16.69 25.63 -8.71
CA GLN A 309 16.65 25.23 -10.10
C GLN A 309 15.25 24.81 -10.54
N PHE A 310 14.89 25.09 -11.79
CA PHE A 310 13.60 24.66 -12.37
C PHE A 310 13.49 23.13 -12.54
N THR A 311 14.59 22.43 -12.40
CA THR A 311 14.73 20.97 -12.53
C THR A 311 14.85 20.26 -11.18
N GLY A 312 14.67 20.97 -10.06
CA GLY A 312 14.78 20.42 -8.71
C GLY A 312 13.51 20.65 -7.86
N TRP A 313 13.05 19.63 -7.13
CA TRP A 313 11.91 19.63 -6.20
C TRP A 313 12.36 19.01 -4.91
N VAL A 314 12.55 19.80 -3.86
CA VAL A 314 13.24 19.36 -2.65
C VAL A 314 12.62 19.88 -1.35
N LEU A 315 12.70 19.09 -0.29
CA LEU A 315 12.41 19.47 1.10
C LEU A 315 13.71 19.85 1.79
N GLY A 316 13.75 21.03 2.39
CA GLY A 316 14.86 21.53 3.19
C GLY A 316 14.77 21.10 4.66
N SER A 317 15.93 20.95 5.30
CA SER A 317 15.99 20.66 6.76
C SER A 317 15.43 21.79 7.63
N ASN A 318 15.21 22.98 7.06
CA ASN A 318 14.46 24.07 7.68
C ASN A 318 12.91 23.88 7.64
N GLY A 319 12.42 22.76 7.10
CA GLY A 319 11.00 22.46 7.02
C GLY A 319 10.25 23.06 5.83
N CYS A 320 10.95 23.63 4.86
CA CYS A 320 10.36 24.25 3.67
C CYS A 320 10.51 23.35 2.44
N CYS A 321 9.49 23.24 1.59
CA CYS A 321 9.62 22.67 0.26
C CYS A 321 9.98 23.76 -0.75
N SER A 322 10.97 23.49 -1.64
CA SER A 322 11.46 24.46 -2.62
C SER A 322 11.49 23.89 -4.04
N HIS A 323 11.09 24.72 -4.99
CA HIS A 323 11.20 24.48 -6.42
C HIS A 323 11.35 25.82 -7.15
N PHE A 324 12.38 25.95 -7.98
CA PHE A 324 12.70 27.17 -8.75
C PHE A 324 12.71 28.44 -7.88
N GLY A 325 13.28 28.35 -6.68
CA GLY A 325 13.34 29.45 -5.72
C GLY A 325 12.00 29.80 -5.05
N ASN A 326 10.90 29.13 -5.40
CA ASN A 326 9.61 29.30 -4.73
C ASN A 326 9.53 28.36 -3.53
N ASN A 327 9.42 28.93 -2.33
CA ASN A 327 9.33 28.17 -1.11
C ASN A 327 7.87 28.00 -0.65
N ILE A 328 7.59 26.82 -0.10
CA ILE A 328 6.40 26.50 0.67
C ILE A 328 6.87 26.41 2.12
N GLU A 329 6.64 27.44 2.88
CA GLU A 329 7.04 27.56 4.28
C GLU A 329 6.19 26.66 5.17
N ASN A 330 6.80 26.20 6.29
CA ASN A 330 6.11 25.44 7.33
C ASN A 330 5.45 24.13 6.82
N TYR A 331 6.08 23.44 5.85
CA TYR A 331 5.60 22.14 5.42
C TYR A 331 5.76 21.07 6.50
N CYS A 332 6.91 21.10 7.23
CA CYS A 332 7.16 20.29 8.42
C CYS A 332 8.02 21.07 9.42
N PRO A 333 8.19 20.61 10.69
CA PRO A 333 9.20 21.13 11.58
C PRO A 333 10.63 20.98 11.01
N SER A 334 11.56 21.86 11.43
CA SER A 334 12.97 21.72 11.10
C SER A 334 13.55 20.42 11.65
N PHE A 335 14.55 19.87 10.96
CA PHE A 335 15.17 18.60 11.32
C PHE A 335 16.67 18.60 11.03
N GLY A 336 17.44 17.70 11.68
CA GLY A 336 18.91 17.65 11.61
C GLY A 336 19.47 16.24 11.78
N ASP A 337 20.56 16.11 12.50
CA ASP A 337 21.31 14.86 12.73
C ASP A 337 20.41 13.70 13.17
N GLY A 338 20.64 12.52 12.60
CA GLY A 338 19.88 11.30 12.88
C GLY A 338 18.51 11.24 12.22
N THR A 339 18.05 12.31 11.58
CA THR A 339 16.73 12.32 10.92
C THR A 339 16.68 11.36 9.74
N LYS A 340 15.60 10.60 9.68
CA LYS A 340 15.19 9.80 8.53
C LYS A 340 14.10 10.53 7.75
N VAL A 341 14.39 10.90 6.52
CA VAL A 341 13.44 11.46 5.57
C VAL A 341 13.08 10.38 4.55
N THR A 342 11.83 9.93 4.52
CA THR A 342 11.32 9.07 3.46
C THR A 342 10.68 9.93 2.39
N VAL A 343 11.11 9.77 1.15
CA VAL A 343 10.50 10.43 -0.01
C VAL A 343 9.49 9.49 -0.63
N HIS A 344 8.26 9.97 -0.81
CA HIS A 344 7.17 9.25 -1.48
C HIS A 344 6.89 9.92 -2.82
N LEU A 345 7.26 9.26 -3.90
CA LEU A 345 7.10 9.77 -5.26
C LEU A 345 6.13 8.88 -6.04
N ASN A 346 5.02 9.46 -6.49
CA ASN A 346 4.08 8.78 -7.37
C ASN A 346 4.19 9.36 -8.78
N MET A 347 4.88 8.64 -9.68
CA MET A 347 5.09 9.07 -11.07
C MET A 347 3.84 8.87 -11.94
N ILE A 348 2.90 8.02 -11.53
CA ILE A 348 1.62 7.82 -12.23
C ILE A 348 0.74 9.07 -12.03
N LYS A 349 0.63 9.54 -10.77
CA LYS A 349 -0.12 10.76 -10.41
C LYS A 349 0.73 12.03 -10.47
N ARG A 350 2.04 11.91 -10.68
CA ARG A 350 3.03 13.00 -10.67
C ARG A 350 2.97 13.84 -9.41
N THR A 351 3.00 13.17 -8.26
CA THR A 351 2.94 13.80 -6.93
C THR A 351 4.10 13.36 -6.06
N CYS A 352 4.52 14.24 -5.15
CA CYS A 352 5.56 13.96 -4.18
C CYS A 352 5.11 14.37 -2.78
N SER A 353 5.47 13.58 -1.77
CA SER A 353 5.28 13.88 -0.35
C SER A 353 6.43 13.31 0.46
N PHE A 354 6.49 13.66 1.75
CA PHE A 354 7.58 13.26 2.61
C PHE A 354 7.06 12.70 3.95
N THR A 355 7.83 11.77 4.52
CA THR A 355 7.73 11.37 5.92
C THR A 355 9.03 11.77 6.63
N VAL A 356 8.95 12.48 7.72
CA VAL A 356 10.11 12.90 8.53
C VAL A 356 9.99 12.27 9.92
N ASN A 357 10.96 11.44 10.29
CA ASN A 357 10.98 10.71 11.57
C ASN A 357 9.66 9.97 11.86
N GLY A 358 9.08 9.29 10.84
CA GLY A 358 7.85 8.52 10.96
C GLY A 358 6.55 9.34 10.86
N ILE A 359 6.61 10.67 10.83
CA ILE A 359 5.44 11.53 10.63
C ILE A 359 5.26 11.82 9.14
N ARG A 360 4.14 11.38 8.56
CA ARG A 360 3.82 11.60 7.15
C ARG A 360 3.17 12.98 6.95
N TYR A 361 3.67 13.73 5.96
CA TYR A 361 3.16 15.04 5.57
C TYR A 361 2.37 14.95 4.26
N PRO A 362 1.46 15.92 4.00
CA PRO A 362 0.59 15.88 2.82
C PRO A 362 1.39 16.03 1.52
N ILE A 363 0.75 15.67 0.40
CA ILE A 363 1.30 15.90 -0.94
C ILE A 363 1.63 17.38 -1.13
N VAL A 364 2.80 17.67 -1.69
CA VAL A 364 3.22 19.04 -1.99
C VAL A 364 2.40 19.60 -3.16
N SER A 365 1.28 20.26 -2.85
CA SER A 365 0.24 20.64 -3.83
C SER A 365 0.69 21.60 -4.93
N LYS A 366 1.76 22.38 -4.70
CA LYS A 366 2.32 23.30 -5.72
C LYS A 366 3.22 22.62 -6.76
N TRP A 367 3.53 21.33 -6.59
CA TRP A 367 4.36 20.57 -7.54
C TRP A 367 3.49 19.82 -8.56
N ASN A 368 2.74 20.56 -9.38
CA ASN A 368 1.70 20.01 -10.24
C ASN A 368 2.22 19.39 -11.55
N ASN A 369 3.48 19.65 -11.93
CA ASN A 369 4.04 19.26 -13.24
C ASN A 369 5.41 18.57 -13.10
N LEU A 370 5.47 17.50 -12.30
CA LEU A 370 6.67 16.68 -12.24
C LEU A 370 6.90 16.03 -13.63
N PRO A 371 8.13 16.08 -14.19
CA PRO A 371 8.45 15.45 -15.48
C PRO A 371 8.27 13.93 -15.42
N SER A 372 8.21 13.29 -16.58
CA SER A 372 8.01 11.83 -16.69
C SER A 372 9.19 10.99 -16.20
N LYS A 373 10.36 11.62 -16.01
CA LYS A 373 11.60 10.99 -15.57
C LYS A 373 12.29 11.85 -14.52
N LEU A 374 12.52 11.29 -13.37
CA LEU A 374 13.16 11.94 -12.23
C LEU A 374 14.25 11.06 -11.61
N TYR A 375 15.04 11.64 -10.75
CA TYR A 375 16.10 10.97 -10.00
C TYR A 375 16.07 11.44 -8.54
N PRO A 376 16.34 10.57 -7.54
CA PRO A 376 16.60 11.03 -6.18
C PRO A 376 17.78 12.01 -6.17
N VAL A 377 17.64 13.10 -5.44
CA VAL A 377 18.67 14.14 -5.31
C VAL A 377 18.80 14.62 -3.88
N VAL A 378 20.01 14.99 -3.50
CA VAL A 378 20.26 15.77 -2.28
C VAL A 378 21.19 16.91 -2.58
N SER A 379 21.01 18.03 -1.83
CA SER A 379 21.95 19.16 -1.79
C SER A 379 22.46 19.31 -0.37
N LEU A 380 23.78 19.45 -0.21
CA LEU A 380 24.43 19.67 1.08
C LEU A 380 25.71 20.48 0.93
N CYS A 381 26.21 21.05 2.03
CA CYS A 381 27.51 21.69 2.12
C CYS A 381 28.32 21.08 3.28
N TYR A 382 29.54 21.53 3.52
CA TYR A 382 30.30 21.09 4.68
C TYR A 382 29.61 21.49 5.98
N PRO A 383 29.52 20.61 6.99
CA PRO A 383 30.08 19.26 7.13
C PRO A 383 29.12 18.12 6.77
N GLY A 384 28.10 18.37 5.94
CA GLY A 384 26.99 17.46 5.65
C GLY A 384 27.44 16.07 5.21
N ARG A 385 26.71 15.04 5.70
CA ARG A 385 26.87 13.64 5.33
C ARG A 385 25.53 12.95 5.34
N ILE A 386 25.21 12.26 4.25
CA ILE A 386 23.89 11.66 4.00
C ILE A 386 24.06 10.25 3.49
N ARG A 387 23.21 9.34 3.96
CA ARG A 387 23.03 7.98 3.45
C ARG A 387 21.72 7.86 2.69
N ILE A 388 21.72 7.13 1.57
CA ILE A 388 20.52 6.71 0.84
C ILE A 388 20.32 5.21 0.96
N GLN A 389 19.06 4.77 1.10
CA GLN A 389 18.71 3.35 1.12
C GLN A 389 17.27 3.14 0.67
N PRO A 390 16.88 1.90 0.25
CA PRO A 390 15.48 1.56 0.06
C PRO A 390 14.69 1.82 1.34
N HIS A 391 13.43 2.24 1.21
CA HIS A 391 12.54 2.36 2.36
C HIS A 391 12.21 0.95 2.88
N THR A 392 12.49 0.72 4.16
CA THR A 392 12.08 -0.48 4.89
C THR A 392 11.02 -0.09 5.90
N ILE A 393 9.89 -0.77 5.83
CA ILE A 393 8.75 -0.60 6.75
C ILE A 393 9.07 -1.24 8.09
#